data_6ec067313b024b6bd72ceed0dfa8037b
#
_entry.id   6ec067313b024b6bd72ceed0dfa8037b
#
_cell.length_a   1.000
_cell.length_b   1.000
_cell.length_c   1.000
_cell.angle_alpha   90.00
_cell.angle_beta   90.00
_cell.angle_gamma   90.00
#
_symmetry.space_group_name_H-M   'P 1'
#
loop_
_entity.id
_entity.type
_entity.pdbx_description
1 polymer ?
#
loop_
_entity_poly.entity_id
_entity_poly.type
_entity_poly.pdbx_seq_one_letter_code
_entity_poly.pdbx_strand_id
1 'polypeptide(L)'
;MLIDGNRPVLQLSKSREHQSSMHFLLLATDYDGTLAHDGVVDERTVTALERLRNSGRRIILVTGRHLPDLLRIFPRLELFDRVIVENGGLLYRPETREQKLLCPPPNERFLALLRERNIPFAAGRTIVATWKPHDLEVLAAIRDLGLDLQVIFNKGSVMVLPSGVNKGTGLQVALDELGVSYHNVVSVGDAENDLSFMRLSAFSVAVSNALPSLKEHADIVIDRPRGEGVTELIEQLMSDLAALNLRRQESCELIKEAAESGSTTPD
;
A
#
# COMPACT_ATOMS: atom_id res chain seq x y z
N MET A 1 -74.53 19.19 -5.38
CA MET A 1 -73.57 19.33 -6.46
C MET A 1 -72.23 18.87 -5.89
N LEU A 2 -71.90 17.61 -6.10
CA LEU A 2 -70.78 16.88 -5.53
C LEU A 2 -69.57 17.08 -6.43
N ILE A 3 -68.43 17.49 -5.91
CA ILE A 3 -67.16 17.51 -6.65
C ILE A 3 -66.26 16.44 -6.05
N ASP A 4 -66.04 15.47 -6.86
CA ASP A 4 -65.21 14.30 -6.62
C ASP A 4 -63.75 14.69 -6.70
N GLY A 5 -62.99 14.49 -5.61
CA GLY A 5 -61.58 14.87 -5.46
C GLY A 5 -60.69 13.64 -5.51
N ASN A 6 -60.49 13.10 -6.71
CA ASN A 6 -59.56 12.00 -6.92
C ASN A 6 -58.08 12.54 -6.92
N ARG A 7 -57.36 12.39 -5.82
CA ARG A 7 -55.92 12.64 -5.77
C ARG A 7 -55.18 11.32 -6.17
N PRO A 8 -54.27 11.38 -7.15
CA PRO A 8 -53.47 10.21 -7.45
C PRO A 8 -52.47 9.99 -6.32
N VAL A 9 -52.51 8.80 -5.73
CA VAL A 9 -51.51 8.28 -4.82
C VAL A 9 -50.22 8.08 -5.62
N LEU A 10 -49.23 8.90 -5.38
CA LEU A 10 -47.84 8.70 -5.85
C LEU A 10 -47.32 7.41 -5.21
N GLN A 11 -47.32 6.34 -5.97
CA GLN A 11 -46.52 5.16 -5.65
C GLN A 11 -45.05 5.55 -5.76
N LEU A 12 -44.42 5.77 -4.61
CA LEU A 12 -42.97 5.80 -4.49
C LEU A 12 -42.46 4.40 -4.94
N SER A 13 -42.02 4.34 -6.18
CA SER A 13 -41.27 3.20 -6.67
C SER A 13 -40.02 3.09 -5.74
N LYS A 14 -39.94 1.97 -5.03
CA LYS A 14 -38.73 1.56 -4.32
C LYS A 14 -37.58 1.60 -5.32
N SER A 15 -36.76 2.63 -5.24
CA SER A 15 -35.48 2.69 -5.90
C SER A 15 -34.73 1.43 -5.46
N ARG A 16 -34.52 0.50 -6.36
CA ARG A 16 -33.57 -0.58 -6.18
C ARG A 16 -32.24 0.10 -5.89
N GLU A 17 -31.80 0.05 -4.66
CA GLU A 17 -30.41 0.30 -4.32
C GLU A 17 -29.58 -0.60 -5.22
N HIS A 18 -28.93 0.00 -6.21
CA HIS A 18 -27.83 -0.61 -6.90
C HIS A 18 -26.74 -0.78 -5.82
N GLN A 19 -26.74 -1.93 -5.16
CA GLN A 19 -25.51 -2.45 -4.56
C GLN A 19 -24.57 -2.68 -5.76
N SER A 20 -23.78 -1.66 -6.08
CA SER A 20 -22.68 -1.79 -7.01
C SER A 20 -21.71 -2.75 -6.34
N SER A 21 -21.69 -4.00 -6.79
CA SER A 21 -20.66 -4.95 -6.36
C SER A 21 -19.31 -4.31 -6.68
N MET A 22 -18.53 -4.01 -5.65
CA MET A 22 -17.20 -3.45 -5.81
C MET A 22 -16.32 -4.49 -6.51
N HIS A 23 -16.02 -4.28 -7.78
CA HIS A 23 -15.13 -5.16 -8.53
C HIS A 23 -13.69 -4.68 -8.35
N PHE A 24 -12.95 -5.31 -7.45
CA PHE A 24 -11.52 -5.04 -7.33
C PHE A 24 -10.79 -5.63 -8.54
N LEU A 25 -10.14 -4.75 -9.29
CA LEU A 25 -9.44 -5.07 -10.52
C LEU A 25 -7.93 -5.19 -10.33
N LEU A 26 -7.41 -4.68 -9.20
CA LEU A 26 -6.00 -4.56 -8.95
C LEU A 26 -5.64 -4.83 -7.49
N LEU A 27 -4.59 -5.62 -7.29
CA LEU A 27 -3.90 -5.80 -6.02
C LEU A 27 -2.62 -4.96 -6.00
N ALA A 28 -2.48 -4.06 -5.02
CA ALA A 28 -1.24 -3.38 -4.70
C ALA A 28 -0.64 -4.01 -3.44
N THR A 29 0.58 -4.52 -3.52
CA THR A 29 1.22 -5.24 -2.41
C THR A 29 2.61 -4.70 -2.10
N ASP A 30 2.95 -4.62 -0.81
CA ASP A 30 4.33 -4.47 -0.38
C ASP A 30 5.11 -5.79 -0.56
N TYR A 31 6.44 -5.73 -0.43
CA TYR A 31 7.35 -6.87 -0.58
C TYR A 31 7.80 -7.43 0.79
N ASP A 32 8.57 -6.65 1.55
CA ASP A 32 9.27 -7.13 2.75
C ASP A 32 8.36 -7.23 3.97
N GLY A 33 8.10 -8.45 4.44
CA GLY A 33 7.19 -8.68 5.56
C GLY A 33 5.72 -8.80 5.12
N THR A 34 5.44 -8.57 3.82
CA THR A 34 4.12 -8.73 3.22
C THR A 34 4.07 -9.91 2.23
N LEU A 35 4.82 -9.88 1.13
CA LEU A 35 4.99 -11.03 0.24
C LEU A 35 6.12 -11.95 0.72
N ALA A 36 7.23 -11.34 1.14
CA ALA A 36 8.48 -12.04 1.41
C ALA A 36 8.73 -12.23 2.91
N HIS A 37 9.35 -13.35 3.24
CA HIS A 37 10.00 -13.62 4.51
C HIS A 37 11.50 -13.63 4.30
N ASP A 38 12.24 -12.75 4.99
CA ASP A 38 13.69 -12.58 4.85
C ASP A 38 14.15 -12.43 3.38
N GLY A 39 13.36 -11.68 2.60
CA GLY A 39 13.61 -11.41 1.19
C GLY A 39 13.17 -12.53 0.23
N VAL A 40 12.63 -13.65 0.72
CA VAL A 40 12.20 -14.79 -0.09
C VAL A 40 10.68 -14.87 -0.14
N VAL A 41 10.13 -14.98 -1.34
CA VAL A 41 8.70 -15.28 -1.58
C VAL A 41 8.56 -16.78 -1.81
N ASP A 42 7.68 -17.45 -1.07
CA ASP A 42 7.44 -18.88 -1.22
C ASP A 42 6.64 -19.23 -2.49
N GLU A 43 6.79 -20.46 -2.97
CA GLU A 43 6.16 -20.93 -4.21
C GLU A 43 4.63 -20.92 -4.16
N ARG A 44 4.01 -21.04 -2.99
CA ARG A 44 2.55 -21.00 -2.85
C ARG A 44 2.06 -19.57 -3.10
N THR A 45 2.77 -18.59 -2.57
CA THR A 45 2.50 -17.17 -2.80
C THR A 45 2.71 -16.81 -4.26
N VAL A 46 3.78 -17.28 -4.89
CA VAL A 46 4.03 -17.10 -6.34
C VAL A 46 2.88 -17.68 -7.15
N THR A 47 2.45 -18.92 -6.87
CA THR A 47 1.33 -19.57 -7.54
C THR A 47 0.01 -18.80 -7.36
N ALA A 48 -0.23 -18.23 -6.18
CA ALA A 48 -1.41 -17.41 -5.93
C ALA A 48 -1.40 -16.12 -6.78
N LEU A 49 -0.25 -15.45 -6.88
CA LEU A 49 -0.06 -14.27 -7.74
C LEU A 49 -0.30 -14.61 -9.22
N GLU A 50 0.21 -15.75 -9.70
CA GLU A 50 -0.05 -16.24 -11.07
C GLU A 50 -1.53 -16.48 -11.32
N ARG A 51 -2.23 -17.11 -10.38
CA ARG A 51 -3.68 -17.33 -10.48
C ARG A 51 -4.46 -16.02 -10.52
N LEU A 52 -4.09 -15.05 -9.67
CA LEU A 52 -4.72 -13.73 -9.66
C LEU A 52 -4.54 -13.04 -11.01
N ARG A 53 -3.32 -13.03 -11.56
CA ARG A 53 -3.03 -12.47 -12.87
C ARG A 53 -3.80 -13.15 -13.99
N ASN A 54 -3.84 -14.48 -13.99
CA ASN A 54 -4.56 -15.29 -14.99
C ASN A 54 -6.08 -15.07 -14.92
N SER A 55 -6.63 -14.56 -13.81
CA SER A 55 -8.03 -14.15 -13.71
C SER A 55 -8.35 -12.82 -14.41
N GLY A 56 -7.34 -12.16 -15.01
CA GLY A 56 -7.48 -10.86 -15.65
C GLY A 56 -7.30 -9.66 -14.71
N ARG A 57 -7.01 -9.90 -13.44
CA ARG A 57 -6.69 -8.83 -12.48
C ARG A 57 -5.25 -8.40 -12.62
N ARG A 58 -4.98 -7.15 -12.29
CA ARG A 58 -3.64 -6.56 -12.32
C ARG A 58 -2.97 -6.60 -10.97
N ILE A 59 -1.64 -6.57 -10.95
CA ILE A 59 -0.86 -6.58 -9.73
C ILE A 59 0.21 -5.49 -9.81
N ILE A 60 0.31 -4.66 -8.77
CA ILE A 60 1.39 -3.68 -8.59
C ILE A 60 2.18 -4.05 -7.34
N LEU A 61 3.51 -4.14 -7.48
CA LEU A 61 4.42 -4.23 -6.35
C LEU A 61 4.85 -2.83 -5.93
N VAL A 62 4.85 -2.56 -4.61
CA VAL A 62 5.21 -1.25 -4.05
C VAL A 62 6.19 -1.45 -2.90
N THR A 63 7.48 -1.20 -3.12
CA THR A 63 8.53 -1.53 -2.15
C THR A 63 9.51 -0.38 -1.89
N GLY A 64 10.16 -0.40 -0.74
CA GLY A 64 11.31 0.48 -0.42
C GLY A 64 12.63 0.02 -1.01
N ARG A 65 12.70 -1.21 -1.56
CA ARG A 65 13.94 -1.78 -2.10
C ARG A 65 14.44 -1.04 -3.33
N HIS A 66 15.75 -1.10 -3.54
CA HIS A 66 16.38 -0.68 -4.80
C HIS A 66 16.10 -1.72 -5.89
N LEU A 67 15.89 -1.27 -7.13
CA LEU A 67 15.55 -2.16 -8.24
C LEU A 67 16.60 -3.26 -8.51
N PRO A 68 17.92 -2.98 -8.52
CA PRO A 68 18.92 -4.02 -8.73
C PRO A 68 18.90 -5.11 -7.66
N ASP A 69 18.63 -4.75 -6.41
CA ASP A 69 18.53 -5.71 -5.32
C ASP A 69 17.26 -6.56 -5.46
N LEU A 70 16.13 -5.93 -5.76
CA LEU A 70 14.86 -6.62 -6.00
C LEU A 70 14.97 -7.63 -7.16
N LEU A 71 15.55 -7.24 -8.28
CA LEU A 71 15.78 -8.13 -9.44
C LEU A 71 16.65 -9.35 -9.10
N ARG A 72 17.59 -9.18 -8.17
CA ARG A 72 18.50 -10.27 -7.72
C ARG A 72 17.77 -11.28 -6.84
N ILE A 73 16.90 -10.82 -5.93
CA ILE A 73 16.24 -11.70 -4.93
C ILE A 73 14.92 -12.26 -5.43
N PHE A 74 14.22 -11.55 -6.31
CA PHE A 74 12.96 -11.97 -6.90
C PHE A 74 12.93 -11.72 -8.41
N PRO A 75 13.48 -12.64 -9.23
CA PRO A 75 13.60 -12.45 -10.68
C PRO A 75 12.25 -12.53 -11.42
N ARG A 76 11.14 -12.90 -10.72
CA ARG A 76 9.79 -13.09 -11.28
C ARG A 76 8.98 -11.78 -11.34
N LEU A 77 9.64 -10.63 -11.61
CA LEU A 77 8.94 -9.33 -11.66
C LEU A 77 7.93 -9.22 -12.81
N GLU A 78 7.97 -10.09 -13.79
CA GLU A 78 6.95 -10.20 -14.87
C GLU A 78 5.55 -10.55 -14.35
N LEU A 79 5.41 -11.00 -13.11
CA LEU A 79 4.11 -11.18 -12.44
C LEU A 79 3.38 -9.88 -12.19
N PHE A 80 4.09 -8.76 -12.15
CA PHE A 80 3.54 -7.45 -11.86
C PHE A 80 3.39 -6.61 -13.13
N ASP A 81 2.27 -5.87 -13.23
CA ASP A 81 2.04 -4.92 -14.33
C ASP A 81 2.93 -3.69 -14.17
N ARG A 82 3.17 -3.27 -12.93
CA ARG A 82 4.09 -2.18 -12.56
C ARG A 82 4.78 -2.53 -11.24
N VAL A 83 5.99 -2.03 -11.08
CA VAL A 83 6.77 -2.15 -9.85
C VAL A 83 7.22 -0.76 -9.42
N ILE A 84 6.76 -0.34 -8.25
CA ILE A 84 7.20 0.89 -7.60
C ILE A 84 8.29 0.51 -6.62
N VAL A 85 9.49 1.04 -6.82
CA VAL A 85 10.66 0.82 -5.96
C VAL A 85 11.13 2.13 -5.35
N GLU A 86 12.14 2.03 -4.48
CA GLU A 86 12.71 3.18 -3.79
C GLU A 86 11.65 4.03 -3.09
N ASN A 87 10.69 3.35 -2.46
CA ASN A 87 9.62 3.95 -1.66
C ASN A 87 8.78 5.00 -2.40
N GLY A 88 8.56 4.81 -3.70
CA GLY A 88 7.77 5.70 -4.55
C GLY A 88 8.60 6.56 -5.52
N GLY A 89 9.92 6.51 -5.45
CA GLY A 89 10.81 7.35 -6.25
C GLY A 89 11.05 6.86 -7.68
N LEU A 90 10.85 5.57 -7.94
CA LEU A 90 11.14 4.95 -9.25
C LEU A 90 10.03 3.97 -9.64
N LEU A 91 9.52 4.11 -10.86
CA LEU A 91 8.61 3.15 -11.48
C LEU A 91 9.38 2.29 -12.48
N TYR A 92 9.19 0.98 -12.38
CA TYR A 92 9.72 -0.02 -13.30
C TYR A 92 8.58 -0.74 -14.02
N ARG A 93 8.72 -0.90 -15.35
CA ARG A 93 7.80 -1.64 -16.21
C ARG A 93 8.45 -2.99 -16.56
N PRO A 94 8.02 -4.11 -15.96
CA PRO A 94 8.65 -5.42 -16.20
C PRO A 94 8.61 -5.85 -17.66
N GLU A 95 7.54 -5.56 -18.38
CA GLU A 95 7.32 -5.94 -19.76
C GLU A 95 8.39 -5.36 -20.70
N THR A 96 8.71 -4.07 -20.56
CA THR A 96 9.68 -3.36 -21.41
C THR A 96 11.05 -3.19 -20.75
N ARG A 97 11.16 -3.50 -19.45
CA ARG A 97 12.32 -3.22 -18.58
C ARG A 97 12.64 -1.73 -18.44
N GLU A 98 11.70 -0.89 -18.78
CA GLU A 98 11.85 0.56 -18.70
C GLU A 98 11.78 1.04 -17.26
N GLN A 99 12.61 2.04 -16.93
CA GLN A 99 12.67 2.70 -15.63
C GLN A 99 12.36 4.17 -15.78
N LYS A 100 11.39 4.66 -15.00
CA LYS A 100 10.99 6.07 -14.98
C LYS A 100 11.23 6.64 -13.58
N LEU A 101 12.11 7.63 -13.46
CA LEU A 101 12.26 8.38 -12.22
C LEU A 101 10.99 9.20 -11.96
N LEU A 102 10.46 9.11 -10.75
CA LEU A 102 9.28 9.84 -10.31
C LEU A 102 9.64 11.10 -9.50
N CYS A 103 10.91 11.22 -9.13
CA CYS A 103 11.46 12.40 -8.48
C CYS A 103 12.94 12.59 -8.85
N PRO A 104 13.56 13.74 -8.54
CA PRO A 104 14.97 13.99 -8.77
C PRO A 104 15.87 12.98 -8.05
N PRO A 105 17.09 12.72 -8.57
CA PRO A 105 18.10 11.92 -7.89
C PRO A 105 18.56 12.58 -6.58
N PRO A 106 19.21 11.81 -5.68
CA PRO A 106 19.75 12.34 -4.44
C PRO A 106 20.67 13.53 -4.65
N ASN A 107 20.56 14.53 -3.78
CA ASN A 107 21.40 15.73 -3.84
C ASN A 107 22.86 15.39 -3.50
N GLU A 108 23.80 15.72 -4.41
CA GLU A 108 25.23 15.41 -4.25
C GLU A 108 25.86 16.09 -3.02
N ARG A 109 25.43 17.32 -2.66
CA ARG A 109 25.91 18.00 -1.44
C ARG A 109 25.46 17.27 -0.18
N PHE A 110 24.25 16.68 -0.21
CA PHE A 110 23.75 15.86 0.89
C PHE A 110 24.58 14.58 1.02
N LEU A 111 24.84 13.87 -0.07
CA LEU A 111 25.66 12.66 -0.08
C LEU A 111 27.10 12.95 0.41
N ALA A 112 27.68 14.09 -0.02
CA ALA A 112 29.01 14.52 0.43
C ALA A 112 29.03 14.77 1.94
N LEU A 113 28.03 15.47 2.47
CA LEU A 113 27.93 15.77 3.90
C LEU A 113 27.75 14.50 4.76
N LEU A 114 26.96 13.51 4.27
CA LEU A 114 26.84 12.23 4.96
C LEU A 114 28.18 11.48 5.03
N ARG A 115 28.98 11.50 3.93
CA ARG A 115 30.33 10.90 3.91
C ARG A 115 31.28 11.62 4.88
N GLU A 116 31.26 12.96 4.88
CA GLU A 116 32.09 13.81 5.80
C GLU A 116 31.79 13.49 7.27
N ARG A 117 30.51 13.26 7.59
CA ARG A 117 30.04 12.89 8.93
C ARG A 117 30.20 11.40 9.26
N ASN A 118 30.78 10.61 8.35
CA ASN A 118 30.92 9.15 8.48
C ASN A 118 29.60 8.43 8.75
N ILE A 119 28.49 8.95 8.22
CA ILE A 119 27.17 8.29 8.30
C ILE A 119 27.13 7.22 7.21
N PRO A 120 26.96 5.94 7.56
CA PRO A 120 26.84 4.89 6.56
C PRO A 120 25.48 5.01 5.83
N PHE A 121 25.48 4.90 4.50
CA PHE A 121 24.26 4.93 3.71
C PHE A 121 24.40 4.14 2.40
N ALA A 122 23.25 3.73 1.87
CA ALA A 122 23.10 3.26 0.51
C ALA A 122 22.33 4.30 -0.32
N ALA A 123 22.86 4.68 -1.47
CA ALA A 123 22.19 5.59 -2.38
C ALA A 123 21.59 4.78 -3.55
N GLY A 124 20.28 4.93 -3.74
CA GLY A 124 19.56 4.49 -4.94
C GLY A 124 19.58 5.55 -6.03
N ARG A 125 18.69 5.40 -6.98
CA ARG A 125 18.52 6.41 -8.05
C ARG A 125 17.76 7.64 -7.57
N THR A 126 16.92 7.49 -6.52
CA THR A 126 16.07 8.55 -5.97
C THR A 126 16.07 8.60 -4.45
N ILE A 127 16.45 7.52 -3.79
CA ILE A 127 16.42 7.35 -2.33
C ILE A 127 17.82 7.32 -1.76
N VAL A 128 17.95 7.81 -0.53
CA VAL A 128 19.13 7.55 0.33
C VAL A 128 18.63 6.79 1.56
N ALA A 129 19.19 5.61 1.81
CA ALA A 129 18.80 4.77 2.93
C ALA A 129 19.95 4.58 3.93
N THR A 130 19.61 4.68 5.20
CA THR A 130 20.47 4.33 6.34
C THR A 130 19.62 3.64 7.41
N TRP A 131 20.13 3.52 8.62
CA TRP A 131 19.42 2.86 9.73
C TRP A 131 19.68 3.60 11.04
N LYS A 132 18.84 3.34 12.03
CA LYS A 132 19.08 3.87 13.39
C LYS A 132 20.43 3.35 13.95
N PRO A 133 21.19 4.18 14.71
CA PRO A 133 20.73 5.44 15.32
C PRO A 133 21.04 6.72 14.50
N HIS A 134 21.32 6.64 13.19
CA HIS A 134 21.75 7.77 12.36
C HIS A 134 20.64 8.74 11.95
N ASP A 135 19.41 8.53 12.39
CA ASP A 135 18.23 9.34 12.04
C ASP A 135 18.39 10.83 12.43
N LEU A 136 18.89 11.12 13.64
CA LEU A 136 19.09 12.50 14.08
C LEU A 136 20.20 13.22 13.30
N GLU A 137 21.27 12.50 12.95
CA GLU A 137 22.39 13.05 12.16
C GLU A 137 21.95 13.35 10.73
N VAL A 138 21.11 12.49 10.14
CA VAL A 138 20.50 12.70 8.83
C VAL A 138 19.58 13.92 8.83
N LEU A 139 18.71 14.04 9.83
CA LEU A 139 17.85 15.23 9.99
C LEU A 139 18.65 16.51 10.14
N ALA A 140 19.74 16.47 10.91
CA ALA A 140 20.66 17.61 11.04
C ALA A 140 21.29 17.97 9.69
N ALA A 141 21.74 16.98 8.89
CA ALA A 141 22.32 17.23 7.58
C ALA A 141 21.30 17.86 6.58
N ILE A 142 20.05 17.40 6.59
CA ILE A 142 18.96 17.99 5.79
C ILE A 142 18.74 19.45 6.16
N ARG A 143 18.64 19.74 7.47
CA ARG A 143 18.46 21.10 7.99
C ARG A 143 19.63 22.02 7.65
N ASP A 144 20.86 21.56 7.87
CA ASP A 144 22.08 22.38 7.70
C ASP A 144 22.29 22.77 6.23
N LEU A 145 21.78 21.95 5.30
CA LEU A 145 21.81 22.25 3.86
C LEU A 145 20.56 22.96 3.35
N GLY A 146 19.53 23.15 4.21
CA GLY A 146 18.25 23.76 3.82
C GLY A 146 17.52 22.99 2.71
N LEU A 147 17.60 21.65 2.71
CA LEU A 147 17.01 20.82 1.66
C LEU A 147 15.56 20.48 1.97
N ASP A 148 14.72 20.47 0.92
CA ASP A 148 13.33 20.01 1.00
C ASP A 148 13.27 18.47 0.83
N LEU A 149 13.68 17.78 1.90
CA LEU A 149 13.71 16.32 1.99
C LEU A 149 12.91 15.87 3.22
N GLN A 150 12.31 14.70 3.12
CA GLN A 150 11.64 14.03 4.23
C GLN A 150 12.37 12.75 4.62
N VAL A 151 12.18 12.35 5.88
CA VAL A 151 12.63 11.07 6.40
C VAL A 151 11.41 10.17 6.60
N ILE A 152 11.47 8.97 6.04
CA ILE A 152 10.46 7.93 6.17
C ILE A 152 11.10 6.76 6.93
N PHE A 153 10.41 6.32 7.98
CA PHE A 153 10.84 5.16 8.77
C PHE A 153 10.17 3.89 8.29
N ASN A 154 10.90 2.78 8.39
CA ASN A 154 10.38 1.43 8.21
C ASN A 154 11.19 0.49 9.08
N LYS A 155 10.64 0.02 10.21
CA LYS A 155 11.24 -0.97 11.13
C LYS A 155 12.73 -0.71 11.45
N GLY A 156 13.10 0.54 11.68
CA GLY A 156 14.50 0.93 11.98
C GLY A 156 15.30 1.39 10.76
N SER A 157 14.85 1.16 9.55
CA SER A 157 15.41 1.81 8.36
C SER A 157 15.03 3.29 8.33
N VAL A 158 15.95 4.12 7.86
CA VAL A 158 15.82 5.58 7.72
C VAL A 158 15.98 5.92 6.25
N MET A 159 14.89 6.26 5.59
CA MET A 159 14.85 6.53 4.15
C MET A 159 14.63 8.01 3.90
N VAL A 160 15.46 8.61 3.06
CA VAL A 160 15.41 10.03 2.69
C VAL A 160 15.01 10.16 1.24
N LEU A 161 13.97 10.95 1.01
CA LEU A 161 13.42 11.25 -0.31
C LEU A 161 13.01 12.74 -0.37
N PRO A 162 12.78 13.30 -1.57
CA PRO A 162 12.12 14.59 -1.70
C PRO A 162 10.76 14.62 -0.98
N SER A 163 10.41 15.76 -0.40
CA SER A 163 9.11 15.93 0.28
C SER A 163 7.95 15.57 -0.65
N GLY A 164 6.97 14.84 -0.11
CA GLY A 164 5.81 14.38 -0.84
C GLY A 164 5.99 13.07 -1.64
N VAL A 165 7.22 12.55 -1.78
CA VAL A 165 7.48 11.27 -2.45
C VAL A 165 7.36 10.12 -1.46
N ASN A 166 6.41 9.21 -1.69
CA ASN A 166 6.17 8.04 -0.86
C ASN A 166 5.52 6.91 -1.67
N LYS A 167 5.30 5.75 -1.08
CA LYS A 167 4.67 4.60 -1.74
C LYS A 167 3.31 4.94 -2.36
N GLY A 168 2.51 5.80 -1.73
CA GLY A 168 1.20 6.23 -2.24
C GLY A 168 1.31 7.08 -3.51
N THR A 169 2.22 8.06 -3.55
CA THR A 169 2.43 8.87 -4.76
C THR A 169 2.99 8.04 -5.91
N GLY A 170 3.86 7.05 -5.62
CA GLY A 170 4.33 6.09 -6.61
C GLY A 170 3.19 5.21 -7.15
N LEU A 171 2.33 4.67 -6.26
CA LEU A 171 1.17 3.90 -6.66
C LEU A 171 0.23 4.73 -7.56
N GLN A 172 -0.05 6.00 -7.21
CA GLN A 172 -0.90 6.88 -8.02
C GLN A 172 -0.41 6.96 -9.47
N VAL A 173 0.90 7.19 -9.68
CA VAL A 173 1.48 7.23 -11.04
C VAL A 173 1.29 5.90 -11.78
N ALA A 174 1.46 4.77 -11.09
CA ALA A 174 1.25 3.46 -11.70
C ALA A 174 -0.22 3.21 -12.07
N LEU A 175 -1.16 3.64 -11.24
CA LEU A 175 -2.60 3.55 -11.50
C LEU A 175 -3.00 4.42 -12.70
N ASP A 176 -2.49 5.65 -12.78
CA ASP A 176 -2.75 6.58 -13.89
C ASP A 176 -2.25 5.97 -15.22
N GLU A 177 -1.05 5.38 -15.24
CA GLU A 177 -0.52 4.70 -16.44
C GLU A 177 -1.34 3.48 -16.85
N LEU A 178 -1.93 2.77 -15.90
CA LEU A 178 -2.76 1.59 -16.17
C LEU A 178 -4.22 1.96 -16.45
N GLY A 179 -4.63 3.21 -16.25
CA GLY A 179 -6.02 3.64 -16.37
C GLY A 179 -6.95 2.96 -15.34
N VAL A 180 -6.43 2.66 -14.13
CA VAL A 180 -7.19 2.01 -13.07
C VAL A 180 -7.52 3.03 -11.98
N SER A 181 -8.81 3.14 -11.64
CA SER A 181 -9.26 3.98 -10.53
C SER A 181 -8.84 3.35 -9.20
N TYR A 182 -8.43 4.17 -8.23
CA TYR A 182 -8.15 3.75 -6.85
C TYR A 182 -9.35 3.06 -6.18
N HIS A 183 -10.58 3.33 -6.62
CA HIS A 183 -11.79 2.63 -6.17
C HIS A 183 -11.82 1.14 -6.52
N ASN A 184 -10.96 0.69 -7.42
CA ASN A 184 -10.85 -0.70 -7.85
C ASN A 184 -9.59 -1.39 -7.30
N VAL A 185 -8.93 -0.78 -6.31
CA VAL A 185 -7.66 -1.26 -5.74
C VAL A 185 -7.86 -1.84 -4.35
N VAL A 186 -7.36 -3.04 -4.16
CA VAL A 186 -7.08 -3.61 -2.83
C VAL A 186 -5.60 -3.47 -2.56
N SER A 187 -5.23 -3.03 -1.38
CA SER A 187 -3.84 -2.93 -0.95
C SER A 187 -3.55 -3.83 0.24
N VAL A 188 -2.33 -4.34 0.31
CA VAL A 188 -1.86 -5.14 1.45
C VAL A 188 -0.44 -4.74 1.85
N GLY A 189 -0.22 -4.59 3.17
CA GLY A 189 1.05 -4.14 3.74
C GLY A 189 1.26 -4.58 5.18
N ASP A 190 2.43 -4.21 5.76
CA ASP A 190 2.81 -4.62 7.11
C ASP A 190 3.54 -3.54 7.94
N ALA A 191 3.98 -2.42 7.34
CA ALA A 191 4.83 -1.43 8.00
C ALA A 191 4.37 0.03 7.81
N GLU A 192 5.01 0.97 8.50
CA GLU A 192 4.59 2.39 8.55
C GLU A 192 4.55 3.05 7.18
N ASN A 193 5.51 2.74 6.31
CA ASN A 193 5.62 3.31 4.97
C ASN A 193 4.53 2.81 4.01
N ASP A 194 3.79 1.75 4.39
CA ASP A 194 2.67 1.22 3.59
C ASP A 194 1.40 2.03 3.76
N LEU A 195 1.25 2.74 4.87
CA LEU A 195 0.06 3.50 5.18
C LEU A 195 -0.31 4.49 4.06
N SER A 196 0.70 5.04 3.37
CA SER A 196 0.48 6.02 2.30
C SER A 196 -0.26 5.44 1.08
N PHE A 197 0.07 4.22 0.64
CA PHE A 197 -0.61 3.59 -0.49
C PHE A 197 -1.88 2.83 -0.06
N MET A 198 -1.93 2.34 1.17
CA MET A 198 -3.12 1.73 1.74
C MET A 198 -4.27 2.75 1.86
N ARG A 199 -3.99 3.97 2.30
CA ARG A 199 -4.99 5.06 2.37
C ARG A 199 -5.50 5.51 1.00
N LEU A 200 -4.72 5.32 -0.05
CA LEU A 200 -5.14 5.63 -1.41
C LEU A 200 -6.11 4.59 -1.98
N SER A 201 -6.04 3.36 -1.51
CA SER A 201 -6.81 2.23 -2.04
C SER A 201 -8.24 2.21 -1.50
N ALA A 202 -9.16 1.62 -2.27
CA ALA A 202 -10.55 1.46 -1.84
C ALA A 202 -10.72 0.48 -0.67
N PHE A 203 -9.79 -0.48 -0.56
CA PHE A 203 -9.80 -1.47 0.50
C PHE A 203 -8.36 -1.80 0.92
N SER A 204 -8.11 -1.77 2.20
CA SER A 204 -6.78 -1.94 2.77
C SER A 204 -6.73 -3.15 3.72
N VAL A 205 -5.67 -3.92 3.59
CA VAL A 205 -5.48 -5.18 4.32
C VAL A 205 -4.13 -5.15 5.04
N ALA A 206 -4.13 -5.50 6.30
CA ALA A 206 -2.90 -5.77 7.05
C ALA A 206 -2.70 -7.26 7.25
N VAL A 207 -1.48 -7.77 7.02
CA VAL A 207 -1.13 -9.15 7.38
C VAL A 207 -0.94 -9.29 8.90
N SER A 208 -1.03 -10.52 9.44
CA SER A 208 -1.01 -10.72 10.91
C SER A 208 0.29 -10.24 11.59
N ASN A 209 1.41 -10.23 10.88
CA ASN A 209 2.69 -9.71 11.37
C ASN A 209 2.87 -8.19 11.19
N ALA A 210 1.86 -7.49 10.68
CA ALA A 210 1.91 -6.04 10.52
C ALA A 210 2.04 -5.33 11.87
N LEU A 211 2.64 -4.15 11.83
CA LEU A 211 2.76 -3.28 13.00
C LEU A 211 1.37 -2.91 13.55
N PRO A 212 1.22 -2.80 14.89
CA PRO A 212 -0.05 -2.41 15.50
C PRO A 212 -0.62 -1.12 14.89
N SER A 213 0.22 -0.12 14.69
CA SER A 213 -0.19 1.17 14.07
C SER A 213 -0.73 1.03 12.66
N LEU A 214 -0.29 0.05 11.87
CA LEU A 214 -0.84 -0.21 10.54
C LEU A 214 -2.17 -0.96 10.64
N LYS A 215 -2.27 -1.95 11.53
CA LYS A 215 -3.50 -2.73 11.76
C LYS A 215 -4.68 -1.85 12.15
N GLU A 216 -4.45 -0.82 12.97
CA GLU A 216 -5.46 0.16 13.39
C GLU A 216 -6.04 0.97 12.23
N HIS A 217 -5.32 1.05 11.10
CA HIS A 217 -5.72 1.83 9.94
C HIS A 217 -6.19 0.97 8.76
N ALA A 218 -6.04 -0.35 8.84
CA ALA A 218 -6.49 -1.27 7.80
C ALA A 218 -7.99 -1.56 7.93
N ASP A 219 -8.68 -1.74 6.81
CA ASP A 219 -10.08 -2.15 6.79
C ASP A 219 -10.27 -3.56 7.38
N ILE A 220 -9.30 -4.46 7.14
CA ILE A 220 -9.24 -5.79 7.78
C ILE A 220 -7.79 -6.18 8.12
N VAL A 221 -7.67 -7.07 9.08
CA VAL A 221 -6.43 -7.79 9.39
C VAL A 221 -6.65 -9.27 9.07
N ILE A 222 -5.76 -9.85 8.26
CA ILE A 222 -5.76 -11.29 7.96
C ILE A 222 -4.96 -12.02 9.04
N ASP A 223 -5.45 -13.18 9.50
CA ASP A 223 -4.84 -13.96 10.59
C ASP A 223 -3.56 -14.70 10.18
N ARG A 224 -3.16 -14.63 8.93
CA ARG A 224 -1.94 -15.23 8.39
C ARG A 224 -0.86 -14.19 8.17
N PRO A 225 0.41 -14.56 8.41
CA PRO A 225 1.53 -13.65 8.20
C PRO A 225 1.98 -13.65 6.74
N ARG A 226 2.55 -12.54 6.28
CA ARG A 226 3.34 -12.43 5.05
C ARG A 226 2.64 -13.06 3.83
N GLY A 227 3.39 -13.81 3.00
CA GLY A 227 2.89 -14.47 1.81
C GLY A 227 1.70 -15.39 2.03
N GLU A 228 1.60 -16.05 3.19
CA GLU A 228 0.40 -16.83 3.55
C GLU A 228 -0.84 -15.93 3.64
N GLY A 229 -0.71 -14.74 4.26
CA GLY A 229 -1.79 -13.76 4.35
C GLY A 229 -2.18 -13.21 2.98
N VAL A 230 -1.19 -12.91 2.13
CA VAL A 230 -1.47 -12.47 0.76
C VAL A 230 -2.13 -13.58 -0.07
N THR A 231 -1.73 -14.83 0.12
CA THR A 231 -2.35 -15.99 -0.54
C THR A 231 -3.83 -16.11 -0.14
N GLU A 232 -4.12 -15.99 1.17
CA GLU A 232 -5.51 -16.00 1.67
C GLU A 232 -6.32 -14.83 1.08
N LEU A 233 -5.75 -13.62 1.03
CA LEU A 233 -6.39 -12.46 0.39
C LEU A 233 -6.73 -12.74 -1.08
N ILE A 234 -5.79 -13.29 -1.83
CA ILE A 234 -5.99 -13.63 -3.24
C ILE A 234 -7.13 -14.65 -3.39
N GLU A 235 -7.18 -15.69 -2.56
CA GLU A 235 -8.26 -16.66 -2.57
C GLU A 235 -9.63 -16.02 -2.29
N GLN A 236 -9.70 -15.09 -1.35
CA GLN A 236 -10.91 -14.32 -1.06
C GLN A 236 -11.31 -13.41 -2.25
N LEU A 237 -10.34 -12.75 -2.89
CA LEU A 237 -10.57 -11.93 -4.09
C LEU A 237 -11.07 -12.75 -5.28
N MET A 238 -10.72 -14.02 -5.36
CA MET A 238 -11.15 -14.91 -6.45
C MET A 238 -12.46 -15.63 -6.18
N SER A 239 -12.81 -15.90 -4.91
CA SER A 239 -13.96 -16.72 -4.56
C SER A 239 -15.27 -15.98 -4.42
N ASP A 240 -15.31 -14.77 -3.95
CA ASP A 240 -16.43 -13.82 -4.07
C ASP A 240 -16.21 -12.54 -3.23
N LEU A 241 -16.54 -11.40 -3.81
CA LEU A 241 -16.41 -10.07 -3.18
C LEU A 241 -17.40 -9.83 -2.03
N ALA A 242 -18.44 -10.61 -1.91
CA ALA A 242 -19.44 -10.51 -0.84
C ALA A 242 -18.81 -10.78 0.54
N ALA A 243 -17.85 -11.71 0.62
CA ALA A 243 -17.21 -12.08 1.88
C ALA A 243 -16.29 -10.97 2.46
N LEU A 244 -15.63 -10.19 1.61
CA LEU A 244 -14.79 -9.05 2.06
C LEU A 244 -15.64 -7.90 2.62
N ASN A 245 -16.77 -7.61 1.99
CA ASN A 245 -17.69 -6.57 2.45
C ASN A 245 -18.35 -6.93 3.80
N LEU A 246 -18.66 -8.19 4.03
CA LEU A 246 -19.20 -8.67 5.31
C LEU A 246 -18.18 -8.48 6.45
N ARG A 247 -16.91 -8.86 6.23
CA ARG A 247 -15.84 -8.70 7.24
C ARG A 247 -15.55 -7.23 7.58
N ARG A 248 -15.66 -6.32 6.62
CA ARG A 248 -15.54 -4.88 6.86
C ARG A 248 -16.64 -4.36 7.78
N GLN A 249 -17.88 -4.83 7.58
CA GLN A 249 -19.00 -4.47 8.44
C GLN A 249 -18.82 -4.99 9.87
N GLU A 250 -18.42 -6.25 10.04
CA GLU A 250 -18.12 -6.86 11.33
C GLU A 250 -16.97 -6.13 12.06
N SER A 251 -15.90 -5.77 11.36
CA SER A 251 -14.77 -5.02 11.95
C SER A 251 -15.18 -3.61 12.37
N CYS A 252 -16.00 -2.91 11.59
CA CYS A 252 -16.54 -1.61 11.95
C CYS A 252 -17.49 -1.65 13.14
N GLU A 253 -18.27 -2.71 13.29
CA GLU A 253 -19.16 -2.91 14.44
C GLU A 253 -18.37 -3.20 15.72
N LEU A 254 -17.38 -4.08 15.67
CA LEU A 254 -16.49 -4.38 16.80
C LEU A 254 -15.72 -3.15 17.29
N ILE A 255 -15.25 -2.29 16.37
CA ILE A 255 -14.57 -1.03 16.74
C ILE A 255 -15.54 -0.05 17.42
N LYS A 256 -16.79 0.03 16.97
CA LYS A 256 -17.81 0.86 17.59
C LYS A 256 -18.18 0.37 18.98
N GLU A 257 -18.40 -0.92 19.16
CA GLU A 257 -18.69 -1.55 20.45
C GLU A 257 -17.54 -1.37 21.46
N ALA A 258 -16.28 -1.49 20.99
CA ALA A 258 -15.10 -1.24 21.83
C ALA A 258 -14.98 0.25 22.23
N ALA A 259 -15.33 1.19 21.36
CA ALA A 259 -15.33 2.61 21.65
C ALA A 259 -16.46 3.02 22.63
N GLU A 260 -17.63 2.38 22.55
CA GLU A 260 -18.76 2.63 23.44
C GLU A 260 -18.55 1.99 24.83
N SER A 261 -17.89 0.83 24.90
CA SER A 261 -17.58 0.16 26.17
C SER A 261 -16.44 0.79 26.97
N GLY A 262 -15.58 1.59 26.31
CA GLY A 262 -14.48 2.32 26.96
C GLY A 262 -14.87 3.65 27.59
N SER A 263 -16.13 4.09 27.48
CA SER A 263 -16.61 5.43 27.92
C SER A 263 -17.31 5.45 29.28
N THR A 264 -17.32 4.36 30.03
CA THR A 264 -17.80 4.35 31.41
C THR A 264 -16.66 4.58 32.39
N THR A 265 -16.36 5.85 32.66
CA THR A 265 -15.67 6.25 33.90
C THR A 265 -16.70 6.21 35.03
N PRO A 266 -16.43 5.56 36.16
CA PRO A 266 -17.25 5.73 37.36
C PRO A 266 -16.95 7.09 38.01
N ASP A 267 -18.01 7.75 38.42
CA ASP A 267 -17.98 8.93 39.29
C ASP A 267 -17.32 8.68 40.65
#